data_667b2c06d44a1e9f1eaf3922bf9d7877
#
_entry.id   667b2c06d44a1e9f1eaf3922bf9d7877
#
_cell.length_a   1.000
_cell.length_b   1.000
_cell.length_c   1.000
_cell.angle_alpha   90.00
_cell.angle_beta   90.00
_cell.angle_gamma   90.00
#
_symmetry.space_group_name_H-M   'P 1'
#
loop_
_entity.id
_entity.type
_entity.pdbx_description
1 polymer ?
#
loop_
_entity_poly.entity_id
_entity_poly.type
_entity_poly.pdbx_seq_one_letter_code
_entity_poly.pdbx_strand_id
1 'polypeptide(L)'
;MPDLMPGNRFRKRVAASIVGKHGEFLRALGGNADLHRWLKANQPFPYFPQRFELYENIDATILHNEPIDYLEFGVFQGDSILKWASINSHRDSRFIGFDSFEGLPAAPDGITGYGPEGAFSTKGAVPATSDPRVRFITGWFNKTLRPFLRDFEPRSRLVIHNDSDLYSSTLYMLSTVDPILSAGSILIFDEFANPLHEWKAFRDYSYAFDHTYRMLGAAGYYYTQVALEMIK
;
A
#
# COMPACT_ATOMS: atom_id res chain seq x y z
N MET A 1 39.40 3.75 -3.44
CA MET A 1 38.37 3.98 -2.41
C MET A 1 39.07 4.55 -1.21
N PRO A 2 38.75 5.75 -0.73
CA PRO A 2 39.40 6.30 0.46
C PRO A 2 39.01 5.48 1.68
N ASP A 3 40.02 5.08 2.43
CA ASP A 3 39.94 4.33 3.68
C ASP A 3 38.99 5.06 4.67
N LEU A 4 37.92 4.41 5.02
CA LEU A 4 36.95 4.92 5.99
C LEU A 4 37.67 5.06 7.35
N MET A 5 37.80 6.29 7.84
CA MET A 5 38.48 6.70 9.06
C MET A 5 38.35 5.69 10.23
N PRO A 6 39.42 5.52 11.06
CA PRO A 6 39.41 4.58 12.21
C PRO A 6 38.24 4.76 13.20
N GLY A 7 37.70 5.97 13.32
CA GLY A 7 36.50 6.26 14.10
C GLY A 7 35.23 5.56 13.64
N ASN A 8 35.22 5.05 12.40
CA ASN A 8 34.03 4.40 11.84
C ASN A 8 33.84 2.94 12.34
N ARG A 9 34.95 2.24 12.69
CA ARG A 9 34.89 0.88 13.28
C ARG A 9 34.37 0.90 14.72
N PHE A 10 34.81 1.89 15.51
CA PHE A 10 34.31 2.08 16.88
C PHE A 10 32.83 2.47 16.87
N ARG A 11 32.43 3.45 16.05
CA ARG A 11 31.02 3.84 15.88
C ARG A 11 30.15 2.70 15.40
N LYS A 12 30.63 1.85 14.48
CA LYS A 12 29.90 0.64 14.03
C LYS A 12 29.75 -0.39 15.15
N ARG A 13 30.76 -0.59 16.01
CA ARG A 13 30.67 -1.52 17.16
C ARG A 13 29.73 -1.01 18.24
N VAL A 14 29.78 0.27 18.57
CA VAL A 14 28.85 0.90 19.52
C VAL A 14 27.43 0.87 18.97
N ALA A 15 27.24 1.23 17.70
CA ALA A 15 25.97 1.12 17.03
C ALA A 15 25.44 -0.34 17.03
N ALA A 16 26.27 -1.33 16.72
CA ALA A 16 25.86 -2.73 16.75
C ALA A 16 25.47 -3.23 18.15
N SER A 17 26.13 -2.72 19.20
CA SER A 17 25.78 -3.07 20.58
C SER A 17 24.47 -2.45 21.06
N ILE A 18 24.21 -1.19 20.67
CA ILE A 18 22.94 -0.50 20.99
C ILE A 18 21.80 -1.02 20.13
N VAL A 19 22.06 -1.26 18.85
CA VAL A 19 21.06 -1.71 17.86
C VAL A 19 20.61 -3.15 18.11
N GLY A 20 21.43 -4.01 18.71
CA GLY A 20 21.08 -5.42 18.94
C GLY A 20 19.82 -5.65 19.78
N LYS A 21 19.53 -4.75 20.75
CA LYS A 21 18.34 -4.84 21.62
C LYS A 21 17.21 -3.87 21.23
N HIS A 22 17.49 -2.82 20.48
CA HIS A 22 16.56 -1.73 20.19
C HIS A 22 16.48 -1.39 18.69
N GLY A 23 16.99 -2.24 17.84
CA GLY A 23 17.15 -1.95 16.41
C GLY A 23 15.83 -1.68 15.70
N GLU A 24 14.78 -2.39 16.06
CA GLU A 24 13.44 -2.19 15.50
C GLU A 24 12.86 -0.84 15.95
N PHE A 25 12.94 -0.55 17.24
CA PHE A 25 12.50 0.75 17.78
C PHE A 25 13.22 1.93 17.14
N LEU A 26 14.55 1.84 16.97
CA LEU A 26 15.32 2.90 16.31
C LEU A 26 14.98 3.05 14.83
N ARG A 27 14.71 1.93 14.13
CA ARG A 27 14.22 1.97 12.75
C ARG A 27 12.84 2.61 12.66
N ALA A 28 11.94 2.26 13.57
CA ALA A 28 10.61 2.86 13.64
C ALA A 28 10.68 4.36 13.93
N LEU A 29 11.51 4.80 14.86
CA LEU A 29 11.74 6.23 15.13
C LEU A 29 12.27 6.98 13.90
N GLY A 30 13.26 6.41 13.21
CA GLY A 30 13.79 6.99 11.98
C GLY A 30 12.74 7.08 10.88
N GLY A 31 11.98 6.00 10.68
CA GLY A 31 10.90 5.94 9.70
C GLY A 31 9.77 6.93 10.01
N ASN A 32 9.39 7.07 11.28
CA ASN A 32 8.40 8.08 11.70
C ASN A 32 8.89 9.52 11.46
N ALA A 33 10.16 9.81 11.72
CA ALA A 33 10.73 11.11 11.44
C ALA A 33 10.73 11.45 9.94
N ASP A 34 11.02 10.46 9.10
CA ASP A 34 10.97 10.60 7.64
C ASP A 34 9.54 10.80 7.14
N LEU A 35 8.59 9.98 7.62
CA LEU A 35 7.16 10.10 7.32
C LEU A 35 6.62 11.49 7.71
N HIS A 36 6.91 11.94 8.93
CA HIS A 36 6.45 13.26 9.39
C HIS A 36 6.99 14.40 8.52
N ARG A 37 8.28 14.33 8.14
CA ARG A 37 8.90 15.31 7.24
C ARG A 37 8.23 15.31 5.88
N TRP A 38 7.95 14.12 5.34
CA TRP A 38 7.30 13.96 4.05
C TRP A 38 5.85 14.49 4.07
N LEU A 39 5.06 14.12 5.10
CA LEU A 39 3.70 14.65 5.27
C LEU A 39 3.68 16.18 5.34
N LYS A 40 4.60 16.77 6.11
CA LYS A 40 4.72 18.24 6.23
C LYS A 40 5.06 18.90 4.89
N ALA A 41 5.91 18.27 4.09
CA ALA A 41 6.31 18.80 2.77
C ALA A 41 5.17 18.73 1.73
N ASN A 42 4.17 17.86 1.94
CA ASN A 42 3.04 17.67 1.03
C ASN A 42 1.77 18.41 1.47
N GLN A 43 1.82 19.17 2.56
CA GLN A 43 0.68 20.01 2.98
C GLN A 43 0.51 21.25 2.09
N PRO A 44 -0.74 21.79 1.93
CA PRO A 44 -2.00 21.30 2.52
C PRO A 44 -2.64 20.17 1.70
N PHE A 45 -3.34 19.25 2.38
CA PHE A 45 -4.19 18.23 1.75
C PHE A 45 -5.45 17.99 2.60
N PRO A 46 -6.56 17.51 2.00
CA PRO A 46 -7.77 17.15 2.72
C PRO A 46 -7.52 16.03 3.74
N TYR A 47 -8.16 16.14 4.91
CA TYR A 47 -8.09 15.12 5.97
C TYR A 47 -9.50 14.73 6.42
N PHE A 48 -9.74 13.44 6.58
CA PHE A 48 -11.03 12.86 6.91
C PHE A 48 -10.94 11.99 8.17
N PRO A 49 -11.97 11.99 9.04
CA PRO A 49 -12.03 11.08 10.19
C PRO A 49 -12.06 9.60 9.80
N GLN A 50 -12.75 9.26 8.70
CA GLN A 50 -13.00 7.89 8.28
C GLN A 50 -12.47 7.64 6.85
N ARG A 51 -11.94 6.42 6.60
CA ARG A 51 -11.41 6.03 5.28
C ARG A 51 -12.45 6.13 4.17
N PHE A 52 -13.69 5.81 4.44
CA PHE A 52 -14.75 5.86 3.44
C PHE A 52 -15.09 7.28 2.98
N GLU A 53 -14.94 8.28 3.87
CA GLU A 53 -15.09 9.70 3.50
C GLU A 53 -13.97 10.14 2.53
N LEU A 54 -12.75 9.64 2.72
CA LEU A 54 -11.63 9.85 1.76
C LEU A 54 -11.97 9.25 0.39
N TYR A 55 -12.51 8.02 0.34
CA TYR A 55 -12.87 7.37 -0.92
C TYR A 55 -14.00 8.13 -1.64
N GLU A 56 -15.04 8.53 -0.91
CA GLU A 56 -16.14 9.35 -1.45
C GLU A 56 -15.64 10.68 -1.97
N ASN A 57 -14.70 11.33 -1.27
CA ASN A 57 -14.11 12.57 -1.74
C ASN A 57 -13.29 12.37 -3.02
N ILE A 58 -12.50 11.31 -3.12
CA ILE A 58 -11.71 11.01 -4.32
C ILE A 58 -12.64 10.79 -5.52
N ASP A 59 -13.71 10.01 -5.38
CA ASP A 59 -14.64 9.81 -6.49
C ASP A 59 -15.35 11.11 -6.86
N ALA A 60 -15.85 11.87 -5.89
CA ALA A 60 -16.59 13.11 -6.13
C ALA A 60 -15.75 14.22 -6.75
N THR A 61 -14.44 14.35 -6.38
CA THR A 61 -13.62 15.51 -6.76
C THR A 61 -12.55 15.22 -7.80
N ILE A 62 -12.19 13.95 -7.99
CA ILE A 62 -11.08 13.53 -8.86
C ILE A 62 -11.56 12.59 -9.97
N LEU A 63 -12.37 11.58 -9.62
CA LEU A 63 -12.83 10.55 -10.57
C LEU A 63 -14.17 10.93 -11.23
N HIS A 64 -15.03 11.70 -10.55
CA HIS A 64 -16.34 12.16 -11.05
C HIS A 64 -17.23 11.03 -11.56
N ASN A 65 -17.18 9.85 -10.89
CA ASN A 65 -17.87 8.63 -11.32
C ASN A 65 -17.54 8.21 -12.76
N GLU A 66 -16.35 8.60 -13.28
CA GLU A 66 -15.84 8.06 -14.54
C GLU A 66 -15.40 6.60 -14.35
N PRO A 67 -15.29 5.81 -15.45
CA PRO A 67 -14.88 4.42 -15.32
C PRO A 67 -13.47 4.31 -14.74
N ILE A 68 -13.27 3.34 -13.87
CA ILE A 68 -11.98 3.04 -13.24
C ILE A 68 -11.63 1.57 -13.36
N ASP A 69 -10.33 1.29 -13.35
CA ASP A 69 -9.75 -0.02 -13.10
C ASP A 69 -9.19 -0.03 -11.68
N TYR A 70 -9.95 -0.62 -10.77
CA TYR A 70 -9.61 -0.68 -9.35
C TYR A 70 -9.00 -2.05 -9.02
N LEU A 71 -7.77 -2.05 -8.52
CA LEU A 71 -7.07 -3.25 -8.06
C LEU A 71 -6.79 -3.12 -6.57
N GLU A 72 -7.29 -4.05 -5.75
CA GLU A 72 -7.09 -4.10 -4.30
C GLU A 72 -6.21 -5.27 -3.92
N PHE A 73 -5.22 -5.00 -3.08
CA PHE A 73 -4.25 -5.97 -2.58
C PHE A 73 -4.38 -6.10 -1.05
N GLY A 74 -4.95 -7.21 -0.60
CA GLY A 74 -5.50 -7.42 0.72
C GLY A 74 -6.99 -7.06 0.73
N VAL A 75 -7.84 -8.08 0.71
CA VAL A 75 -9.30 -7.93 0.61
C VAL A 75 -10.01 -8.26 1.91
N PHE A 76 -9.53 -9.29 2.61
CA PHE A 76 -10.13 -9.80 3.83
C PHE A 76 -11.65 -10.06 3.66
N GLN A 77 -12.51 -9.27 4.32
CA GLN A 77 -13.97 -9.40 4.23
C GLN A 77 -14.59 -8.60 3.08
N GLY A 78 -13.79 -7.81 2.35
CA GLY A 78 -14.22 -7.08 1.17
C GLY A 78 -14.81 -5.71 1.42
N ASP A 79 -14.68 -5.16 2.63
CA ASP A 79 -15.33 -3.89 3.00
C ASP A 79 -14.90 -2.74 2.07
N SER A 80 -13.62 -2.64 1.73
CA SER A 80 -13.09 -1.56 0.91
C SER A 80 -13.50 -1.70 -0.56
N ILE A 81 -13.29 -2.87 -1.17
CA ILE A 81 -13.65 -3.08 -2.59
C ILE A 81 -15.14 -2.95 -2.85
N LEU A 82 -16.00 -3.47 -1.93
CA LEU A 82 -17.43 -3.37 -2.05
C LEU A 82 -17.90 -1.91 -1.82
N LYS A 83 -17.27 -1.18 -0.90
CA LYS A 83 -17.54 0.24 -0.74
C LYS A 83 -17.17 1.01 -2.01
N TRP A 84 -15.99 0.77 -2.60
CA TRP A 84 -15.58 1.40 -3.87
C TRP A 84 -16.55 1.09 -5.01
N ALA A 85 -16.99 -0.16 -5.14
CA ALA A 85 -17.99 -0.53 -6.14
C ALA A 85 -19.35 0.16 -5.93
N SER A 86 -19.70 0.50 -4.67
CA SER A 86 -20.91 1.27 -4.35
C SER A 86 -20.75 2.77 -4.61
N ILE A 87 -19.56 3.34 -4.39
CA ILE A 87 -19.26 4.75 -4.63
C ILE A 87 -19.19 5.03 -6.13
N ASN A 88 -18.29 4.32 -6.83
CA ASN A 88 -18.19 4.45 -8.28
C ASN A 88 -19.17 3.49 -8.96
N SER A 89 -20.28 4.03 -9.43
CA SER A 89 -21.38 3.26 -10.02
C SER A 89 -21.25 3.10 -11.54
N HIS A 90 -20.18 3.58 -12.16
CA HIS A 90 -20.01 3.50 -13.61
C HIS A 90 -19.96 2.04 -14.09
N ARG A 91 -20.80 1.70 -15.07
CA ARG A 91 -21.00 0.32 -15.52
C ARG A 91 -19.76 -0.35 -16.11
N ASP A 92 -18.84 0.46 -16.67
CA ASP A 92 -17.60 -0.01 -17.30
C ASP A 92 -16.42 -0.07 -16.31
N SER A 93 -16.63 0.31 -15.04
CA SER A 93 -15.63 0.14 -13.98
C SER A 93 -15.38 -1.34 -13.69
N ARG A 94 -14.14 -1.69 -13.35
CA ARG A 94 -13.74 -3.03 -12.97
C ARG A 94 -13.11 -3.00 -11.58
N PHE A 95 -13.55 -3.87 -10.69
CA PHE A 95 -13.05 -3.99 -9.32
C PHE A 95 -12.45 -5.38 -9.14
N ILE A 96 -11.14 -5.47 -8.89
CA ILE A 96 -10.42 -6.73 -8.85
C ILE A 96 -9.64 -6.79 -7.53
N GLY A 97 -10.05 -7.72 -6.65
CA GLY A 97 -9.40 -7.93 -5.36
C GLY A 97 -8.46 -9.13 -5.41
N PHE A 98 -7.27 -8.96 -4.85
CA PHE A 98 -6.25 -10.00 -4.69
C PHE A 98 -6.09 -10.32 -3.21
N ASP A 99 -6.25 -11.56 -2.84
CA ASP A 99 -6.02 -12.04 -1.47
C ASP A 99 -5.77 -13.55 -1.48
N SER A 100 -4.98 -14.02 -0.54
CA SER A 100 -4.85 -15.46 -0.28
C SER A 100 -6.09 -16.02 0.42
N PHE A 101 -6.78 -15.17 1.20
CA PHE A 101 -7.82 -15.52 2.15
C PHE A 101 -7.36 -16.48 3.25
N GLU A 102 -6.05 -16.70 3.34
CA GLU A 102 -5.38 -17.51 4.36
C GLU A 102 -4.80 -16.64 5.50
N GLY A 103 -4.83 -15.31 5.32
CA GLY A 103 -4.28 -14.33 6.24
C GLY A 103 -2.80 -14.02 5.99
N LEU A 104 -2.12 -13.44 6.98
CA LEU A 104 -0.71 -13.05 6.84
C LEU A 104 0.20 -14.27 6.64
N PRO A 105 1.21 -14.19 5.75
CA PRO A 105 2.17 -15.27 5.57
C PRO A 105 3.06 -15.45 6.79
N ALA A 106 3.65 -16.65 6.93
CA ALA A 106 4.72 -16.87 7.87
C ALA A 106 5.91 -15.96 7.56
N ALA A 107 6.46 -15.31 8.58
CA ALA A 107 7.70 -14.56 8.43
C ALA A 107 8.89 -15.54 8.36
N PRO A 108 9.78 -15.45 7.37
CA PRO A 108 10.95 -16.32 7.27
C PRO A 108 11.88 -16.27 8.49
N ASP A 109 11.90 -15.16 9.20
CA ASP A 109 12.70 -14.89 10.39
C ASP A 109 11.88 -14.82 11.69
N GLY A 110 10.58 -15.11 11.61
CA GLY A 110 9.64 -15.01 12.74
C GLY A 110 9.32 -13.58 13.16
N ILE A 111 9.77 -12.58 12.41
CA ILE A 111 9.61 -11.15 12.72
C ILE A 111 8.78 -10.50 11.62
N THR A 112 7.46 -10.66 11.67
CA THR A 112 6.60 -9.82 10.80
C THR A 112 6.46 -8.40 11.36
N GLY A 113 6.57 -8.23 12.67
CA GLY A 113 6.36 -6.94 13.34
C GLY A 113 4.95 -6.39 13.25
N TYR A 114 4.04 -7.05 12.50
CA TYR A 114 2.67 -6.60 12.27
C TYR A 114 1.64 -7.50 12.95
N GLY A 115 1.72 -8.80 12.76
CA GLY A 115 0.79 -9.77 13.36
C GLY A 115 1.28 -11.21 13.21
N PRO A 116 0.62 -12.17 13.88
CA PRO A 116 0.96 -13.58 13.76
C PRO A 116 0.58 -14.12 12.39
N GLU A 117 1.22 -15.21 11.98
CA GLU A 117 0.83 -16.00 10.82
C GLU A 117 -0.67 -16.34 10.87
N GLY A 118 -1.37 -16.18 9.75
CA GLY A 118 -2.80 -16.43 9.65
C GLY A 118 -3.69 -15.31 10.24
N ALA A 119 -3.15 -14.21 10.76
CA ALA A 119 -3.95 -13.04 11.10
C ALA A 119 -4.72 -12.56 9.86
N PHE A 120 -5.96 -12.09 10.04
CA PHE A 120 -6.87 -11.70 8.95
C PHE A 120 -7.29 -12.83 8.01
N SER A 121 -7.14 -14.10 8.43
CA SER A 121 -7.63 -15.24 7.64
C SER A 121 -9.16 -15.29 7.64
N THR A 122 -9.76 -15.44 6.47
CA THR A 122 -11.17 -15.80 6.31
C THR A 122 -11.35 -17.31 6.14
N LYS A 123 -10.28 -18.10 6.36
CA LYS A 123 -10.24 -19.56 6.15
C LYS A 123 -10.61 -19.95 4.72
N GLY A 124 -10.16 -19.15 3.75
CA GLY A 124 -10.41 -19.35 2.33
C GLY A 124 -11.77 -18.85 1.85
N ALA A 125 -12.60 -18.25 2.72
CA ALA A 125 -13.89 -17.71 2.31
C ALA A 125 -13.69 -16.38 1.55
N VAL A 126 -14.17 -16.37 0.31
CA VAL A 126 -14.17 -15.19 -0.56
C VAL A 126 -15.43 -14.36 -0.30
N PRO A 127 -15.35 -13.02 -0.25
CA PRO A 127 -16.51 -12.18 -0.05
C PRO A 127 -17.59 -12.41 -1.11
N ALA A 128 -18.85 -12.50 -0.68
CA ALA A 128 -19.98 -12.65 -1.60
C ALA A 128 -20.37 -11.29 -2.17
N THR A 129 -20.63 -11.23 -3.46
CA THR A 129 -21.16 -10.04 -4.14
C THR A 129 -22.05 -10.41 -5.30
N SER A 130 -23.07 -9.59 -5.55
CA SER A 130 -23.90 -9.69 -6.75
C SER A 130 -23.50 -8.67 -7.84
N ASP A 131 -22.53 -7.81 -7.57
CA ASP A 131 -22.05 -6.84 -8.55
C ASP A 131 -21.13 -7.52 -9.57
N PRO A 132 -21.52 -7.60 -10.86
CA PRO A 132 -20.75 -8.29 -11.88
C PRO A 132 -19.43 -7.61 -12.21
N ARG A 133 -19.22 -6.37 -11.77
CA ARG A 133 -17.97 -5.62 -11.95
C ARG A 133 -16.87 -6.04 -10.96
N VAL A 134 -17.27 -6.72 -9.86
CA VAL A 134 -16.35 -7.15 -8.79
C VAL A 134 -15.93 -8.60 -9.00
N ARG A 135 -14.64 -8.86 -8.96
CA ARG A 135 -14.09 -10.22 -8.98
C ARG A 135 -12.89 -10.36 -8.05
N PHE A 136 -12.66 -11.58 -7.58
CA PHE A 136 -11.55 -11.89 -6.69
C PHE A 136 -10.57 -12.87 -7.34
N ILE A 137 -9.28 -12.65 -7.08
CA ILE A 137 -8.18 -13.53 -7.50
C ILE A 137 -7.57 -14.10 -6.24
N THR A 138 -7.88 -15.37 -5.96
CA THR A 138 -7.43 -16.07 -4.78
C THR A 138 -6.01 -16.58 -4.91
N GLY A 139 -5.16 -16.26 -3.95
CA GLY A 139 -3.80 -16.75 -3.84
C GLY A 139 -2.79 -15.66 -3.50
N TRP A 140 -1.58 -16.06 -3.15
CA TRP A 140 -0.49 -15.16 -2.82
C TRP A 140 -0.10 -14.27 -4.01
N PHE A 141 0.18 -12.99 -3.78
CA PHE A 141 0.51 -12.01 -4.84
C PHE A 141 1.65 -12.48 -5.74
N ASN A 142 2.68 -13.12 -5.16
CA ASN A 142 3.83 -13.64 -5.92
C ASN A 142 3.49 -14.82 -6.85
N LYS A 143 2.28 -15.38 -6.74
CA LYS A 143 1.77 -16.45 -7.60
C LYS A 143 0.73 -15.95 -8.60
N THR A 144 -0.06 -14.96 -8.21
CA THR A 144 -1.25 -14.53 -8.96
C THR A 144 -1.05 -13.26 -9.78
N LEU A 145 -0.25 -12.29 -9.28
CA LEU A 145 -0.20 -10.97 -9.88
C LEU A 145 0.47 -10.96 -11.26
N ARG A 146 1.65 -11.57 -11.41
CA ARG A 146 2.32 -11.62 -12.73
C ARG A 146 1.53 -12.37 -13.81
N PRO A 147 0.91 -13.55 -13.52
CA PRO A 147 0.00 -14.18 -14.48
C PRO A 147 -1.16 -13.29 -14.87
N PHE A 148 -1.80 -12.60 -13.90
CA PHE A 148 -2.88 -11.68 -14.18
C PHE A 148 -2.46 -10.53 -15.10
N LEU A 149 -1.31 -9.89 -14.84
CA LEU A 149 -0.83 -8.75 -15.61
C LEU A 149 -0.41 -9.07 -17.06
N ARG A 150 -0.23 -10.33 -17.40
CA ARG A 150 0.03 -10.71 -18.81
C ARG A 150 -1.13 -10.43 -19.74
N ASP A 151 -2.36 -10.55 -19.19
CA ASP A 151 -3.60 -10.42 -19.95
C ASP A 151 -4.40 -9.19 -19.54
N PHE A 152 -3.88 -8.41 -18.57
CA PHE A 152 -4.55 -7.23 -18.06
C PHE A 152 -3.97 -5.97 -18.71
N GLU A 153 -4.83 -5.27 -19.44
CA GLU A 153 -4.57 -3.93 -19.93
C GLU A 153 -5.52 -2.95 -19.22
N PRO A 154 -4.99 -1.87 -18.60
CA PRO A 154 -5.85 -0.80 -18.11
C PRO A 154 -6.68 -0.20 -19.25
N ARG A 155 -7.99 -0.09 -19.02
CA ARG A 155 -8.93 0.52 -19.99
C ARG A 155 -9.43 1.88 -19.51
N SER A 156 -9.22 2.14 -18.24
CA SER A 156 -9.70 3.31 -17.53
C SER A 156 -8.64 3.78 -16.54
N ARG A 157 -8.92 4.85 -15.84
CA ARG A 157 -8.01 5.36 -14.81
C ARG A 157 -7.73 4.28 -13.77
N LEU A 158 -6.46 4.01 -13.55
CA LEU A 158 -6.04 2.97 -12.63
C LEU A 158 -6.06 3.48 -11.18
N VAL A 159 -6.71 2.73 -10.31
CA VAL A 159 -6.74 2.94 -8.86
C VAL A 159 -6.19 1.69 -8.18
N ILE A 160 -5.03 1.82 -7.55
CA ILE A 160 -4.38 0.76 -6.78
C ILE A 160 -4.66 1.00 -5.31
N HIS A 161 -5.30 0.05 -4.65
CA HIS A 161 -5.51 0.09 -3.21
C HIS A 161 -4.64 -0.99 -2.54
N ASN A 162 -3.69 -0.57 -1.75
CA ASN A 162 -2.82 -1.43 -0.97
C ASN A 162 -3.31 -1.50 0.47
N ASP A 163 -3.73 -2.67 0.89
CA ASP A 163 -4.11 -3.05 2.25
C ASP A 163 -3.44 -4.40 2.56
N SER A 164 -2.12 -4.48 2.25
CA SER A 164 -1.36 -5.73 2.33
C SER A 164 -0.47 -5.81 3.57
N ASP A 165 -0.56 -4.80 4.44
CA ASP A 165 0.09 -4.70 5.75
C ASP A 165 1.63 -4.74 5.72
N LEU A 166 2.23 -5.69 5.00
CA LEU A 166 3.64 -6.02 5.10
C LEU A 166 4.51 -5.28 4.08
N TYR A 167 5.67 -4.83 4.52
CA TYR A 167 6.69 -4.25 3.65
C TYR A 167 6.97 -5.10 2.39
N SER A 168 7.15 -6.42 2.57
CA SER A 168 7.48 -7.32 1.47
C SER A 168 6.34 -7.45 0.46
N SER A 169 5.10 -7.53 0.94
CA SER A 169 3.90 -7.61 0.10
C SER A 169 3.70 -6.32 -0.68
N THR A 170 3.75 -5.17 0.00
CA THR A 170 3.61 -3.84 -0.60
C THR A 170 4.70 -3.58 -1.64
N LEU A 171 5.99 -3.84 -1.30
CA LEU A 171 7.09 -3.61 -2.23
C LEU A 171 7.00 -4.52 -3.46
N TYR A 172 6.67 -5.81 -3.27
CA TYR A 172 6.45 -6.73 -4.38
C TYR A 172 5.31 -6.27 -5.29
N MET A 173 4.18 -5.89 -4.70
CA MET A 173 3.01 -5.41 -5.43
C MET A 173 3.37 -4.17 -6.24
N LEU A 174 3.88 -3.10 -5.61
CA LEU A 174 4.24 -1.85 -6.28
C LEU A 174 5.22 -2.08 -7.44
N SER A 175 6.31 -2.84 -7.20
CA SER A 175 7.29 -3.14 -8.24
C SER A 175 6.73 -3.99 -9.38
N THR A 176 5.69 -4.79 -9.12
CA THR A 176 5.11 -5.67 -10.13
C THR A 176 4.05 -4.96 -10.97
N VAL A 177 3.28 -4.02 -10.37
CA VAL A 177 2.29 -3.20 -11.11
C VAL A 177 2.92 -2.01 -11.82
N ASP A 178 4.15 -1.66 -11.52
CA ASP A 178 4.87 -0.51 -12.08
C ASP A 178 4.70 -0.35 -13.62
N PRO A 179 4.83 -1.41 -14.42
CA PRO A 179 4.70 -1.29 -15.88
C PRO A 179 3.32 -0.86 -16.39
N ILE A 180 2.28 -0.94 -15.55
CA ILE A 180 0.92 -0.50 -15.91
C ILE A 180 0.54 0.84 -15.27
N LEU A 181 1.37 1.39 -14.39
CA LEU A 181 1.17 2.71 -13.80
C LEU A 181 1.51 3.81 -14.81
N SER A 182 0.81 4.91 -14.72
CA SER A 182 1.03 6.12 -15.53
C SER A 182 0.65 7.37 -14.76
N ALA A 183 1.05 8.52 -15.25
CA ALA A 183 0.58 9.80 -14.69
C ALA A 183 -0.95 9.81 -14.63
N GLY A 184 -1.49 10.21 -13.48
CA GLY A 184 -2.92 10.14 -13.16
C GLY A 184 -3.37 8.85 -12.46
N SER A 185 -2.56 7.78 -12.39
CA SER A 185 -2.86 6.61 -11.55
C SER A 185 -2.97 7.02 -10.08
N ILE A 186 -3.94 6.46 -9.37
CA ILE A 186 -4.16 6.73 -7.95
C ILE A 186 -3.66 5.53 -7.14
N LEU A 187 -2.87 5.81 -6.11
CA LEU A 187 -2.41 4.84 -5.11
C LEU A 187 -3.06 5.16 -3.78
N ILE A 188 -3.72 4.19 -3.17
CA ILE A 188 -4.33 4.28 -1.84
C ILE A 188 -3.63 3.27 -0.94
N PHE A 189 -3.26 3.69 0.25
CA PHE A 189 -2.62 2.86 1.26
C PHE A 189 -3.49 2.85 2.51
N ASP A 190 -3.70 1.69 3.12
CA ASP A 190 -4.54 1.56 4.32
C ASP A 190 -3.73 1.70 5.62
N GLU A 191 -2.46 1.27 5.63
CA GLU A 191 -1.57 1.35 6.79
C GLU A 191 -0.33 2.23 6.53
N PHE A 192 -0.53 3.36 5.83
CA PHE A 192 0.57 4.26 5.42
C PHE A 192 1.39 4.80 6.58
N ALA A 193 0.75 5.02 7.74
CA ALA A 193 1.45 5.51 8.92
C ALA A 193 2.41 4.49 9.55
N ASN A 194 2.46 3.25 9.05
CA ASN A 194 3.38 2.25 9.56
C ASN A 194 4.79 2.44 8.98
N PRO A 195 5.77 2.92 9.80
CA PRO A 195 7.08 3.32 9.32
C PRO A 195 7.98 2.17 8.89
N LEU A 196 7.64 0.93 9.24
CA LEU A 196 8.43 -0.26 8.93
C LEU A 196 7.84 -1.09 7.77
N HIS A 197 6.60 -0.81 7.39
CA HIS A 197 5.86 -1.56 6.39
C HIS A 197 5.48 -0.70 5.18
N GLU A 198 4.24 -0.26 5.04
CA GLU A 198 3.76 0.41 3.83
C GLU A 198 4.50 1.71 3.51
N TRP A 199 4.71 2.58 4.52
CA TRP A 199 5.51 3.79 4.31
C TRP A 199 6.91 3.48 3.78
N LYS A 200 7.58 2.50 4.40
CA LYS A 200 8.93 2.11 3.97
C LYS A 200 8.93 1.58 2.55
N ALA A 201 7.97 0.71 2.22
CA ALA A 201 7.86 0.13 0.88
C ALA A 201 7.58 1.19 -0.18
N PHE A 202 6.62 2.09 0.07
CA PHE A 202 6.30 3.21 -0.81
C PHE A 202 7.51 4.11 -1.04
N ARG A 203 8.22 4.50 0.02
CA ARG A 203 9.41 5.35 -0.10
C ARG A 203 10.52 4.69 -0.90
N ASP A 204 10.84 3.43 -0.60
CA ASP A 204 11.91 2.70 -1.27
C ASP A 204 11.57 2.48 -2.75
N TYR A 205 10.31 2.15 -3.06
CA TYR A 205 9.80 2.01 -4.42
C TYR A 205 9.87 3.33 -5.18
N SER A 206 9.29 4.41 -4.63
CA SER A 206 9.25 5.71 -5.29
C SER A 206 10.65 6.22 -5.63
N TYR A 207 11.61 5.97 -4.73
CA TYR A 207 13.00 6.35 -4.94
C TYR A 207 13.70 5.49 -6.00
N ALA A 208 13.42 4.18 -6.01
CA ALA A 208 14.04 3.25 -6.96
C ALA A 208 13.56 3.44 -8.40
N PHE A 209 12.30 3.87 -8.58
CA PHE A 209 11.66 4.05 -9.88
C PHE A 209 11.55 5.53 -10.32
N ASP A 210 12.09 6.47 -9.53
CA ASP A 210 12.05 7.93 -9.82
C ASP A 210 10.62 8.48 -9.99
N HIS A 211 9.68 7.97 -9.18
CA HIS A 211 8.29 8.42 -9.22
C HIS A 211 8.02 9.59 -8.29
N THR A 212 7.14 10.46 -8.74
CA THR A 212 6.65 11.60 -7.98
C THR A 212 5.13 11.57 -7.86
N TYR A 213 4.62 12.06 -6.73
CA TYR A 213 3.21 11.96 -6.40
C TYR A 213 2.67 13.28 -5.86
N ARG A 214 1.38 13.49 -6.07
CA ARG A 214 0.58 14.52 -5.42
C ARG A 214 -0.31 13.88 -4.37
N MET A 215 -0.34 14.45 -3.16
CA MET A 215 -1.25 14.03 -2.11
C MET A 215 -2.68 14.40 -2.47
N LEU A 216 -3.60 13.45 -2.51
CA LEU A 216 -5.03 13.67 -2.73
C LEU A 216 -5.78 13.85 -1.41
N GLY A 217 -5.32 13.20 -0.35
CA GLY A 217 -5.90 13.29 0.97
C GLY A 217 -5.41 12.20 1.90
N ALA A 218 -5.84 12.30 3.15
CA ALA A 218 -5.56 11.30 4.18
C ALA A 218 -6.77 11.10 5.08
N ALA A 219 -6.83 9.93 5.74
CA ALA A 219 -7.88 9.64 6.71
C ALA A 219 -7.34 8.86 7.93
N GLY A 220 -8.20 8.72 8.93
CA GLY A 220 -7.93 7.92 10.11
C GLY A 220 -6.91 8.52 11.08
N TYR A 221 -6.73 7.84 12.21
CA TYR A 221 -5.81 8.31 13.24
C TYR A 221 -4.38 8.34 12.68
N TYR A 222 -3.71 9.50 12.81
CA TYR A 222 -2.31 9.71 12.41
C TYR A 222 -2.02 9.36 10.95
N TYR A 223 -2.96 9.70 10.04
CA TYR A 223 -2.82 9.46 8.59
C TYR A 223 -2.64 7.97 8.24
N THR A 224 -3.42 7.12 8.87
CA THR A 224 -3.39 5.67 8.63
C THR A 224 -3.67 5.39 7.15
N GLN A 225 -4.71 6.02 6.59
CA GLN A 225 -4.98 5.96 5.16
C GLN A 225 -4.46 7.20 4.43
N VAL A 226 -3.84 6.97 3.28
CA VAL A 226 -3.32 8.03 2.41
C VAL A 226 -3.65 7.70 0.95
N ALA A 227 -4.09 8.71 0.21
CA ALA A 227 -4.31 8.62 -1.23
C ALA A 227 -3.40 9.58 -1.99
N LEU A 228 -2.76 9.07 -3.02
CA LEU A 228 -1.77 9.74 -3.85
C LEU A 228 -2.14 9.63 -5.33
N GLU A 229 -1.85 10.66 -6.10
CA GLU A 229 -1.88 10.62 -7.56
C GLU A 229 -0.46 10.63 -8.09
N MET A 230 -0.15 9.70 -8.97
CA MET A 230 1.13 9.64 -9.67
C MET A 230 1.24 10.79 -10.68
N ILE A 231 2.33 11.55 -10.61
CA ILE A 231 2.62 12.66 -11.53
C ILE A 231 3.63 12.24 -12.60
N LYS A 232 4.63 11.43 -12.20
CA LYS A 232 5.69 10.90 -13.06
C LYS A 232 6.06 9.50 -12.60
#